data_8d78c31fa6e651eaaebe3c38b00c40b1
#
_entry.id   8d78c31fa6e651eaaebe3c38b00c40b1
#
_cell.length_a   1.000
_cell.length_b   1.000
_cell.length_c   1.000
_cell.angle_alpha   90.00
_cell.angle_beta   90.00
_cell.angle_gamma   90.00
#
_symmetry.space_group_name_H-M   'P 1'
#
loop_
_entity.id
_entity.type
_entity.pdbx_description
1 polymer ?
#
loop_
_entity_poly.entity_id
_entity_poly.type
_entity_poly.pdbx_seq_one_letter_code
_entity_poly.pdbx_strand_id
1 'polypeptide(L)'
;MKTPIDPDIVKKFITASGLKSVGLASIRELNRLVTNIEVASGVSFIRMEMGIPGFDPPQIAVEGEIEALQQGVGSKYPPFDGIPELKAGIASFVKNFLNINVAPEGCLPTVGSMQGCYLAMMVAGRRFEGRNKILFIDPGFPVNKIQARVLGLPFESFDVYDFRGARLEDKLRTYLEQGDIGAILYSNPNNPSWICFTDKELEIIGRLCTRYDVIALEDLAYFGMDFRKDYSQPGRPPYIPSVANFTDNYILLISSSKSFSLAGQRIGMTAISPVLFNSAGDNLEPWFGSNRFGYAYIFGGMYALSSGVCHSAQHGLARLLEAVNSGQYNFVEAVQEYGERARVMKKLFTDNGFRIVYDLDEDEPLADGFYFTVAYPGLTGEALVEELLYYGISGISLATTGSKRLEGIRACVSLTGKELFPELKARLVQFNQNHQ
;
A
#
# COMPACT_ATOMS: atom_id res chain seq x y z
N MET A 1 -6.69 -38.03 0.92
CA MET A 1 -6.69 -37.03 -0.18
C MET A 1 -5.35 -37.07 -0.87
N LYS A 2 -5.32 -37.05 -2.20
CA LYS A 2 -4.04 -36.89 -2.94
C LYS A 2 -3.83 -35.39 -3.12
N THR A 3 -2.66 -34.90 -2.69
CA THR A 3 -2.28 -33.49 -2.78
C THR A 3 -0.95 -33.36 -3.51
N PRO A 4 -0.64 -32.23 -4.17
CA PRO A 4 0.65 -32.01 -4.85
C PRO A 4 1.84 -32.15 -3.91
N ILE A 5 1.68 -31.74 -2.65
CA ILE A 5 2.69 -31.86 -1.60
C ILE A 5 2.26 -32.94 -0.61
N ASP A 6 3.25 -33.77 -0.18
CA ASP A 6 3.00 -34.79 0.83
C ASP A 6 2.48 -34.14 2.13
N PRO A 7 1.29 -34.53 2.63
CA PRO A 7 0.70 -33.97 3.83
C PRO A 7 1.60 -34.06 5.07
N ASP A 8 2.43 -35.08 5.18
CA ASP A 8 3.32 -35.25 6.34
C ASP A 8 4.45 -34.23 6.32
N ILE A 9 4.91 -33.81 5.13
CA ILE A 9 5.87 -32.70 5.00
C ILE A 9 5.22 -31.41 5.49
N VAL A 10 4.03 -31.08 4.99
CA VAL A 10 3.33 -29.83 5.37
C VAL A 10 3.10 -29.79 6.89
N LYS A 11 2.53 -30.85 7.48
CA LYS A 11 2.25 -30.94 8.92
C LYS A 11 3.52 -30.80 9.76
N LYS A 12 4.60 -31.46 9.34
CA LYS A 12 5.92 -31.39 10.01
C LYS A 12 6.40 -29.94 10.10
N PHE A 13 6.35 -29.19 8.99
CA PHE A 13 6.86 -27.84 8.98
C PHE A 13 5.91 -26.83 9.66
N ILE A 14 4.59 -27.02 9.59
CA ILE A 14 3.64 -26.25 10.42
C ILE A 14 3.96 -26.43 11.90
N THR A 15 4.11 -27.67 12.36
CA THR A 15 4.45 -27.95 13.76
C THR A 15 5.81 -27.35 14.16
N ALA A 16 6.82 -27.51 13.31
CA ALA A 16 8.17 -26.98 13.54
C ALA A 16 8.23 -25.44 13.51
N SER A 17 7.30 -24.77 12.87
CA SER A 17 7.25 -23.31 12.80
C SER A 17 6.94 -22.65 14.14
N GLY A 18 6.29 -23.36 15.06
CA GLY A 18 5.83 -22.82 16.33
C GLY A 18 4.70 -21.79 16.23
N LEU A 19 4.10 -21.63 15.04
CA LEU A 19 2.98 -20.71 14.83
C LEU A 19 1.73 -21.22 15.55
N LYS A 20 1.05 -20.34 16.27
CA LYS A 20 -0.24 -20.67 16.92
C LYS A 20 -1.36 -20.93 15.90
N SER A 21 -1.34 -20.21 14.79
CA SER A 21 -2.22 -20.36 13.64
C SER A 21 -1.44 -19.92 12.40
N VAL A 22 -1.42 -20.75 11.36
CA VAL A 22 -0.80 -20.43 10.07
C VAL A 22 -1.50 -19.25 9.41
N GLY A 23 -2.83 -19.22 9.48
CA GLY A 23 -3.62 -18.16 8.87
C GLY A 23 -3.51 -16.79 9.57
N LEU A 24 -2.98 -16.74 10.81
CA LEU A 24 -2.70 -15.48 11.52
C LEU A 24 -1.21 -15.10 11.47
N ALA A 25 -0.39 -15.88 10.76
CA ALA A 25 1.03 -15.59 10.61
C ALA A 25 1.24 -14.25 9.88
N SER A 26 2.28 -13.53 10.28
CA SER A 26 2.75 -12.40 9.50
C SER A 26 3.24 -12.86 8.12
N ILE A 27 3.26 -11.93 7.15
CA ILE A 27 3.74 -12.21 5.78
C ILE A 27 5.15 -12.84 5.82
N ARG A 28 6.02 -12.41 6.72
CA ARG A 28 7.40 -12.94 6.84
C ARG A 28 7.46 -14.35 7.42
N GLU A 29 6.65 -14.64 8.42
CA GLU A 29 6.56 -15.97 9.02
C GLU A 29 6.00 -16.97 8.02
N LEU A 30 4.93 -16.61 7.32
CA LEU A 30 4.34 -17.44 6.27
C LEU A 30 5.33 -17.67 5.11
N ASN A 31 6.01 -16.62 4.65
CA ASN A 31 7.05 -16.72 3.63
C ASN A 31 8.14 -17.74 4.03
N ARG A 32 8.62 -17.69 5.28
CA ARG A 32 9.61 -18.64 5.79
C ARG A 32 9.06 -20.08 5.82
N LEU A 33 7.81 -20.26 6.28
CA LEU A 33 7.15 -21.56 6.32
C LEU A 33 7.04 -22.15 4.90
N VAL A 34 6.52 -21.37 3.96
CA VAL A 34 6.39 -21.76 2.54
C VAL A 34 7.74 -22.16 1.95
N THR A 35 8.77 -21.35 2.14
CA THR A 35 10.13 -21.66 1.65
C THR A 35 10.67 -22.98 2.21
N ASN A 36 10.45 -23.24 3.50
CA ASN A 36 10.87 -24.51 4.11
C ASN A 36 10.12 -25.71 3.53
N ILE A 37 8.83 -25.57 3.25
CA ILE A 37 8.04 -26.64 2.61
C ILE A 37 8.50 -26.87 1.16
N GLU A 38 8.76 -25.80 0.39
CA GLU A 38 9.31 -25.89 -0.99
C GLU A 38 10.60 -26.69 -1.02
N VAL A 39 11.56 -26.34 -0.16
CA VAL A 39 12.87 -27.00 -0.08
C VAL A 39 12.72 -28.49 0.28
N ALA A 40 11.83 -28.81 1.21
CA ALA A 40 11.67 -30.18 1.69
C ALA A 40 10.87 -31.08 0.73
N SER A 41 9.89 -30.51 0.02
CA SER A 41 9.02 -31.25 -0.89
C SER A 41 9.56 -31.31 -2.33
N GLY A 42 10.43 -30.39 -2.70
CA GLY A 42 10.86 -30.20 -4.10
C GLY A 42 9.75 -29.62 -5.00
N VAL A 43 8.63 -29.17 -4.42
CA VAL A 43 7.49 -28.59 -5.16
C VAL A 43 7.49 -27.09 -4.99
N SER A 44 7.62 -26.34 -6.08
CA SER A 44 7.55 -24.87 -6.07
C SER A 44 6.11 -24.40 -5.77
N PHE A 45 5.97 -23.37 -4.95
CA PHE A 45 4.68 -22.76 -4.64
C PHE A 45 4.24 -21.72 -5.69
N ILE A 46 2.94 -21.61 -5.88
CA ILE A 46 2.33 -20.43 -6.47
C ILE A 46 2.23 -19.37 -5.35
N ARG A 47 3.18 -18.44 -5.34
CA ARG A 47 3.42 -17.54 -4.22
C ARG A 47 2.58 -16.27 -4.34
N MET A 48 1.47 -16.19 -3.59
CA MET A 48 0.56 -15.04 -3.59
C MET A 48 0.53 -14.31 -2.24
N GLU A 49 1.32 -14.74 -1.26
CA GLU A 49 1.42 -14.08 0.05
C GLU A 49 2.26 -12.80 0.00
N MET A 50 3.22 -12.72 -0.92
CA MET A 50 4.17 -11.61 -1.01
C MET A 50 3.67 -10.50 -1.93
N GLY A 51 3.55 -9.29 -1.39
CA GLY A 51 3.23 -8.10 -2.17
C GLY A 51 4.48 -7.36 -2.66
N ILE A 52 5.35 -8.03 -3.40
CA ILE A 52 6.58 -7.47 -3.98
C ILE A 52 6.44 -7.31 -5.51
N PRO A 53 7.21 -6.41 -6.15
CA PRO A 53 7.23 -6.30 -7.61
C PRO A 53 7.62 -7.63 -8.28
N GLY A 54 6.99 -7.92 -9.41
CA GLY A 54 7.33 -9.04 -10.27
C GLY A 54 8.07 -8.63 -11.54
N PHE A 55 8.37 -7.34 -11.70
CA PHE A 55 9.13 -6.79 -12.83
C PHE A 55 10.41 -6.13 -12.35
N ASP A 56 11.38 -6.04 -13.25
CA ASP A 56 12.63 -5.34 -13.01
C ASP A 56 12.43 -3.84 -12.84
N PRO A 57 13.33 -3.16 -12.12
CA PRO A 57 13.29 -1.70 -12.01
C PRO A 57 13.55 -1.06 -13.39
N PRO A 58 12.94 0.12 -13.65
CA PRO A 58 13.19 0.87 -14.89
C PRO A 58 14.69 1.18 -15.04
N GLN A 59 15.26 0.85 -16.20
CA GLN A 59 16.68 1.02 -16.48
C GLN A 59 17.13 2.47 -16.28
N ILE A 60 16.27 3.44 -16.59
CA ILE A 60 16.55 4.86 -16.41
C ILE A 60 16.77 5.25 -14.94
N ALA A 61 16.09 4.60 -14.00
CA ALA A 61 16.31 4.81 -12.57
C ALA A 61 17.65 4.20 -12.12
N VAL A 62 17.96 2.99 -12.61
CA VAL A 62 19.21 2.28 -12.32
C VAL A 62 20.40 3.10 -12.81
N GLU A 63 20.35 3.59 -14.04
CA GLU A 63 21.40 4.44 -14.63
C GLU A 63 21.59 5.74 -13.85
N GLY A 64 20.50 6.40 -13.45
CA GLY A 64 20.59 7.61 -12.64
C GLY A 64 21.28 7.38 -11.29
N GLU A 65 21.03 6.24 -10.65
CA GLU A 65 21.70 5.85 -9.41
C GLU A 65 23.18 5.52 -9.63
N ILE A 66 23.53 4.80 -10.68
CA ILE A 66 24.93 4.44 -11.04
C ILE A 66 25.72 5.72 -11.31
N GLU A 67 25.21 6.64 -12.12
CA GLU A 67 25.88 7.91 -12.44
C GLU A 67 26.14 8.74 -11.17
N ALA A 68 25.15 8.83 -10.27
CA ALA A 68 25.30 9.54 -9.01
C ALA A 68 26.40 8.92 -8.14
N LEU A 69 26.46 7.59 -8.04
CA LEU A 69 27.52 6.88 -7.31
C LEU A 69 28.90 7.14 -7.93
N GLN A 70 29.04 7.16 -9.25
CA GLN A 70 30.26 7.51 -9.96
C GLN A 70 30.70 8.94 -9.70
N GLN A 71 29.75 9.88 -9.47
CA GLN A 71 30.01 11.26 -9.08
C GLN A 71 30.36 11.42 -7.58
N GLY A 72 30.41 10.32 -6.83
CA GLY A 72 30.85 10.30 -5.45
C GLY A 72 29.81 10.74 -4.43
N VAL A 73 28.50 10.70 -4.77
CA VAL A 73 27.44 11.08 -3.82
C VAL A 73 27.40 10.16 -2.59
N GLY A 74 27.89 8.92 -2.70
CA GLY A 74 27.91 7.96 -1.60
C GLY A 74 28.76 8.39 -0.39
N SER A 75 29.66 9.35 -0.56
CA SER A 75 30.47 9.91 0.53
C SER A 75 29.88 11.19 1.13
N LYS A 76 28.75 11.67 0.65
CA LYS A 76 28.13 12.96 1.04
C LYS A 76 26.76 12.75 1.63
N TYR A 77 26.46 13.39 2.74
CA TYR A 77 25.08 13.48 3.21
C TYR A 77 24.25 14.26 2.21
N PRO A 78 23.05 13.74 1.82
CA PRO A 78 22.09 14.55 1.07
C PRO A 78 21.50 15.64 1.97
N PRO A 79 20.84 16.67 1.40
CA PRO A 79 19.90 17.46 2.17
C PRO A 79 18.89 16.51 2.82
N PHE A 80 18.63 16.64 4.13
CA PHE A 80 17.74 15.68 4.84
C PHE A 80 16.29 15.78 4.40
N ASP A 81 15.88 16.90 3.80
CA ASP A 81 14.57 17.10 3.18
C ASP A 81 14.53 16.73 1.68
N GLY A 82 15.65 16.23 1.13
CA GLY A 82 15.78 15.74 -0.24
C GLY A 82 16.53 16.67 -1.19
N ILE A 83 17.07 16.09 -2.26
CA ILE A 83 17.73 16.86 -3.32
C ILE A 83 16.74 17.72 -4.09
N PRO A 84 17.10 18.93 -4.53
CA PRO A 84 16.19 19.86 -5.20
C PRO A 84 15.52 19.27 -6.45
N GLU A 85 16.25 18.51 -7.24
CA GLU A 85 15.76 17.87 -8.47
C GLU A 85 14.63 16.87 -8.16
N LEU A 86 14.78 16.09 -7.11
CA LEU A 86 13.74 15.13 -6.69
C LEU A 86 12.50 15.86 -6.17
N LYS A 87 12.66 16.88 -5.35
CA LYS A 87 11.55 17.69 -4.81
C LYS A 87 10.75 18.34 -5.93
N ALA A 88 11.40 18.94 -6.93
CA ALA A 88 10.76 19.51 -8.11
C ALA A 88 10.09 18.42 -8.96
N GLY A 89 10.74 17.26 -9.12
CA GLY A 89 10.20 16.10 -9.83
C GLY A 89 8.92 15.56 -9.17
N ILE A 90 8.86 15.48 -7.84
CA ILE A 90 7.67 15.08 -7.09
C ILE A 90 6.53 16.10 -7.30
N ALA A 91 6.80 17.40 -7.18
CA ALA A 91 5.80 18.43 -7.39
C ALA A 91 5.19 18.35 -8.79
N SER A 92 6.05 18.19 -9.82
CA SER A 92 5.61 18.01 -11.20
C SER A 92 4.81 16.72 -11.39
N PHE A 93 5.21 15.62 -10.75
CA PHE A 93 4.52 14.33 -10.81
C PHE A 93 3.10 14.41 -10.22
N VAL A 94 2.96 15.01 -9.05
CA VAL A 94 1.66 15.24 -8.41
C VAL A 94 0.79 16.14 -9.29
N LYS A 95 1.35 17.19 -9.88
CA LYS A 95 0.61 18.04 -10.83
C LYS A 95 0.17 17.29 -12.06
N ASN A 96 1.05 16.50 -12.68
CA ASN A 96 0.78 15.82 -13.93
C ASN A 96 -0.23 14.67 -13.81
N PHE A 97 -0.27 13.97 -12.69
CA PHE A 97 -1.06 12.74 -12.56
C PHE A 97 -2.27 12.86 -11.61
N LEU A 98 -2.27 13.85 -10.67
CA LEU A 98 -3.43 14.12 -9.80
C LEU A 98 -4.06 15.50 -10.06
N ASN A 99 -3.43 16.34 -10.89
CA ASN A 99 -3.83 17.74 -11.13
C ASN A 99 -3.84 18.63 -9.86
N ILE A 100 -2.93 18.36 -8.92
CA ILE A 100 -2.82 19.07 -7.65
C ILE A 100 -1.53 19.89 -7.65
N ASN A 101 -1.60 21.13 -7.16
CA ASN A 101 -0.43 21.98 -6.99
C ASN A 101 0.15 21.81 -5.57
N VAL A 102 1.38 21.31 -5.49
CA VAL A 102 2.16 21.24 -4.25
C VAL A 102 3.44 22.05 -4.41
N ALA A 103 3.88 22.68 -3.33
CA ALA A 103 5.15 23.38 -3.34
C ALA A 103 6.31 22.38 -3.13
N PRO A 104 7.47 22.56 -3.80
CA PRO A 104 8.62 21.67 -3.62
C PRO A 104 9.06 21.51 -2.17
N GLU A 105 8.85 22.53 -1.32
CA GLU A 105 9.17 22.49 0.10
C GLU A 105 8.41 21.37 0.84
N GLY A 106 7.17 21.11 0.47
CA GLY A 106 6.34 20.02 1.01
C GLY A 106 6.51 18.68 0.29
N CYS A 107 7.38 18.61 -0.74
CA CYS A 107 7.69 17.40 -1.48
C CYS A 107 8.97 16.77 -0.93
N LEU A 108 8.85 15.62 -0.27
CA LEU A 108 9.92 15.04 0.53
C LEU A 108 10.17 13.58 0.15
N PRO A 109 11.44 13.15 -0.02
CA PRO A 109 11.76 11.73 -0.13
C PRO A 109 11.55 11.03 1.21
N THR A 110 11.23 9.74 1.18
CA THR A 110 11.13 8.90 2.38
C THR A 110 11.74 7.52 2.14
N VAL A 111 12.11 6.81 3.21
CA VAL A 111 12.59 5.41 3.13
C VAL A 111 11.40 4.49 2.86
N GLY A 112 10.92 4.53 1.60
CA GLY A 112 9.63 3.99 1.18
C GLY A 112 8.46 4.75 1.83
N SER A 113 7.22 4.54 1.34
CA SER A 113 6.01 5.11 1.97
C SER A 113 5.83 4.67 3.45
N MET A 114 6.49 3.58 3.85
CA MET A 114 6.52 3.11 5.25
C MET A 114 7.04 4.18 6.22
N GLN A 115 8.15 4.84 5.91
CA GLN A 115 8.66 5.96 6.73
C GLN A 115 7.70 7.14 6.64
N GLY A 116 7.16 7.42 5.45
CA GLY A 116 6.17 8.47 5.25
C GLY A 116 4.93 8.28 6.14
N CYS A 117 4.35 7.08 6.18
CA CYS A 117 3.23 6.76 7.07
C CYS A 117 3.58 6.94 8.55
N TYR A 118 4.77 6.48 8.95
CA TYR A 118 5.24 6.60 10.33
C TYR A 118 5.38 8.07 10.75
N LEU A 119 6.04 8.88 9.91
CA LEU A 119 6.22 10.31 10.12
C LEU A 119 4.90 11.07 10.14
N ALA A 120 4.04 10.79 9.16
CA ALA A 120 2.75 11.46 9.05
C ALA A 120 1.87 11.21 10.28
N MET A 121 1.77 9.96 10.74
CA MET A 121 1.05 9.64 11.98
C MET A 121 1.70 10.28 13.20
N MET A 122 3.04 10.25 13.28
CA MET A 122 3.78 10.81 14.42
C MET A 122 3.51 12.31 14.60
N VAL A 123 3.54 13.07 13.50
CA VAL A 123 3.35 14.53 13.57
C VAL A 123 1.87 14.88 13.67
N ALA A 124 0.99 14.23 12.89
CA ALA A 124 -0.45 14.46 12.94
C ALA A 124 -1.05 14.16 14.32
N GLY A 125 -0.66 13.03 14.93
CA GLY A 125 -1.14 12.63 16.26
C GLY A 125 -0.58 13.48 17.42
N ARG A 126 0.27 14.47 17.12
CA ARG A 126 0.83 15.41 18.11
C ARG A 126 0.54 16.88 17.76
N ARG A 127 -0.25 17.11 16.70
CA ARG A 127 -0.56 18.47 16.23
C ARG A 127 -1.34 19.27 17.27
N PHE A 128 -2.31 18.64 17.90
CA PHE A 128 -3.17 19.26 18.90
C PHE A 128 -3.29 18.41 20.17
N GLU A 129 -3.38 19.06 21.30
CA GLU A 129 -3.63 18.36 22.58
C GLU A 129 -4.98 17.64 22.55
N GLY A 130 -5.04 16.41 23.05
CA GLY A 130 -6.25 15.59 23.09
C GLY A 130 -6.70 15.00 21.73
N ARG A 131 -6.02 15.32 20.62
CA ARG A 131 -6.39 14.86 19.28
C ARG A 131 -5.28 13.95 18.70
N ASN A 132 -5.02 12.86 19.38
CA ASN A 132 -3.90 11.97 19.09
C ASN A 132 -4.31 10.61 18.49
N LYS A 133 -5.61 10.38 18.29
CA LYS A 133 -6.11 9.13 17.76
C LYS A 133 -6.01 9.09 16.24
N ILE A 134 -5.60 7.93 15.70
CA ILE A 134 -5.61 7.68 14.24
C ILE A 134 -6.84 6.84 13.89
N LEU A 135 -7.62 7.26 12.93
CA LEU A 135 -8.73 6.48 12.38
C LEU A 135 -8.23 5.75 11.12
N PHE A 136 -8.26 4.42 11.13
CA PHE A 136 -7.97 3.61 9.95
C PHE A 136 -9.26 3.24 9.22
N ILE A 137 -9.30 3.50 7.91
CA ILE A 137 -10.33 2.95 7.04
C ILE A 137 -9.82 1.60 6.56
N ASP A 138 -10.32 0.54 7.19
CA ASP A 138 -9.98 -0.85 6.89
C ASP A 138 -10.81 -1.42 5.71
N PRO A 139 -10.40 -2.56 5.12
CA PRO A 139 -9.20 -3.30 5.45
C PRO A 139 -7.95 -2.52 5.06
N GLY A 140 -6.83 -2.76 5.73
CA GLY A 140 -5.61 -1.97 5.54
C GLY A 140 -4.33 -2.77 5.73
N PHE A 141 -3.20 -2.11 5.46
CA PHE A 141 -1.90 -2.71 5.66
C PHE A 141 -1.60 -2.86 7.16
N PRO A 142 -1.44 -4.09 7.69
CA PRO A 142 -1.37 -4.32 9.15
C PRO A 142 -0.24 -3.56 9.86
N VAL A 143 0.85 -3.26 9.14
CA VAL A 143 2.02 -2.60 9.72
C VAL A 143 1.72 -1.16 10.15
N ASN A 144 0.75 -0.47 9.53
CA ASN A 144 0.39 0.88 9.94
C ASN A 144 -0.18 0.91 11.37
N LYS A 145 -0.95 -0.13 11.77
CA LYS A 145 -1.43 -0.27 13.15
C LYS A 145 -0.30 -0.62 14.13
N ILE A 146 0.72 -1.37 13.66
CA ILE A 146 1.93 -1.61 14.45
C ILE A 146 2.69 -0.29 14.66
N GLN A 147 2.82 0.52 13.61
CA GLN A 147 3.45 1.84 13.71
C GLN A 147 2.72 2.75 14.71
N ALA A 148 1.39 2.80 14.67
CA ALA A 148 0.60 3.57 15.64
C ALA A 148 0.87 3.11 17.08
N ARG A 149 0.92 1.79 17.34
CA ARG A 149 1.26 1.24 18.66
C ARG A 149 2.67 1.63 19.11
N VAL A 150 3.67 1.52 18.23
CA VAL A 150 5.06 1.90 18.53
C VAL A 150 5.16 3.39 18.85
N LEU A 151 4.37 4.23 18.18
CA LEU A 151 4.28 5.67 18.42
C LEU A 151 3.51 6.02 19.72
N GLY A 152 2.87 5.06 20.37
CA GLY A 152 1.99 5.30 21.52
C GLY A 152 0.69 6.02 21.15
N LEU A 153 0.28 5.97 19.88
CA LEU A 153 -0.93 6.60 19.39
C LEU A 153 -2.11 5.62 19.49
N PRO A 154 -3.20 5.98 20.16
CA PRO A 154 -4.42 5.22 20.11
C PRO A 154 -5.00 5.23 18.69
N PHE A 155 -5.78 4.22 18.37
CA PHE A 155 -6.44 4.16 17.07
C PHE A 155 -7.80 3.47 17.14
N GLU A 156 -8.64 3.82 16.18
CA GLU A 156 -9.88 3.13 15.85
C GLU A 156 -9.87 2.71 14.39
N SER A 157 -10.77 1.81 14.02
CA SER A 157 -10.90 1.39 12.63
C SER A 157 -12.29 0.83 12.32
N PHE A 158 -12.64 0.83 11.03
CA PHE A 158 -13.84 0.17 10.52
C PHE A 158 -13.61 -0.36 9.11
N ASP A 159 -14.22 -1.49 8.77
CA ASP A 159 -14.23 -2.02 7.40
C ASP A 159 -15.16 -1.17 6.53
N VAL A 160 -14.61 -0.56 5.49
CA VAL A 160 -15.33 0.41 4.65
C VAL A 160 -16.36 -0.24 3.74
N TYR A 161 -16.24 -1.54 3.47
CA TYR A 161 -17.06 -2.20 2.45
C TYR A 161 -18.57 -2.13 2.71
N ASP A 162 -18.95 -2.13 4.00
CA ASP A 162 -20.36 -1.97 4.40
C ASP A 162 -20.84 -0.52 4.36
N PHE A 163 -19.92 0.43 4.16
CA PHE A 163 -20.17 1.88 4.27
C PHE A 163 -19.76 2.64 3.00
N ARG A 164 -19.86 2.02 1.82
CA ARG A 164 -19.50 2.66 0.55
C ARG A 164 -20.50 3.75 0.14
N GLY A 165 -20.04 4.69 -0.68
CA GLY A 165 -20.83 5.80 -1.19
C GLY A 165 -21.30 6.76 -0.08
N ALA A 166 -22.56 7.18 -0.13
CA ALA A 166 -23.13 8.15 0.83
C ALA A 166 -23.07 7.67 2.30
N ARG A 167 -23.10 6.36 2.54
CA ARG A 167 -23.02 5.79 3.90
C ARG A 167 -21.69 6.05 4.60
N LEU A 168 -20.63 6.38 3.83
CA LEU A 168 -19.33 6.69 4.35
C LEU A 168 -19.35 7.97 5.20
N GLU A 169 -20.16 8.97 4.82
CA GLU A 169 -20.26 10.22 5.58
C GLU A 169 -20.73 9.99 7.01
N ASP A 170 -21.86 9.33 7.17
CA ASP A 170 -22.41 9.06 8.50
C ASP A 170 -21.46 8.21 9.33
N LYS A 171 -20.80 7.23 8.70
CA LYS A 171 -19.83 6.37 9.38
C LYS A 171 -18.61 7.15 9.88
N LEU A 172 -18.04 8.02 9.08
CA LEU A 172 -16.91 8.87 9.47
C LEU A 172 -17.31 9.86 10.59
N ARG A 173 -18.52 10.44 10.50
CA ARG A 173 -19.01 11.35 11.52
C ARG A 173 -19.10 10.72 12.90
N THR A 174 -19.44 9.43 13.01
CA THR A 174 -19.50 8.74 14.32
C THR A 174 -18.17 8.76 15.08
N TYR A 175 -17.04 8.88 14.38
CA TYR A 175 -15.71 9.02 14.97
C TYR A 175 -15.29 10.48 15.11
N LEU A 176 -15.48 11.29 14.06
CA LEU A 176 -14.97 12.66 14.02
C LEU A 176 -15.68 13.60 15.00
N GLU A 177 -16.96 13.36 15.30
CA GLU A 177 -17.73 14.13 16.28
C GLU A 177 -17.26 13.92 17.73
N GLN A 178 -16.43 12.90 18.00
CA GLN A 178 -15.79 12.70 19.30
C GLN A 178 -14.68 13.73 19.58
N GLY A 179 -14.11 14.32 18.53
CA GLY A 179 -13.12 15.40 18.63
C GLY A 179 -11.71 14.99 19.00
N ASP A 180 -11.40 13.69 19.07
CA ASP A 180 -10.09 13.15 19.47
C ASP A 180 -9.25 12.57 18.30
N ILE A 181 -9.80 12.56 17.07
CA ILE A 181 -9.11 12.08 15.86
C ILE A 181 -8.14 13.18 15.35
N GLY A 182 -6.86 12.83 15.22
CA GLY A 182 -5.83 13.69 14.61
C GLY A 182 -5.65 13.45 13.10
N ALA A 183 -5.82 12.20 12.67
CA ALA A 183 -5.69 11.84 11.26
C ALA A 183 -6.57 10.63 10.88
N ILE A 184 -6.92 10.56 9.59
CA ILE A 184 -7.52 9.38 8.94
C ILE A 184 -6.48 8.79 8.01
N LEU A 185 -6.24 7.46 8.07
CA LEU A 185 -5.32 6.77 7.17
C LEU A 185 -6.03 5.67 6.39
N TYR A 186 -5.83 5.65 5.07
CA TYR A 186 -6.34 4.63 4.16
C TYR A 186 -5.43 4.51 2.93
N SER A 187 -5.53 3.40 2.19
CA SER A 187 -4.83 3.23 0.91
C SER A 187 -5.78 3.24 -0.29
N ASN A 188 -5.32 3.80 -1.43
CA ASN A 188 -6.10 3.96 -2.65
C ASN A 188 -5.21 3.80 -3.90
N PRO A 189 -5.35 2.72 -4.72
CA PRO A 189 -6.11 1.50 -4.47
C PRO A 189 -5.73 0.79 -3.18
N ASN A 190 -6.68 0.04 -2.62
CA ASN A 190 -6.54 -0.52 -1.29
C ASN A 190 -5.74 -1.85 -1.26
N ASN A 191 -4.92 -2.03 -0.26
CA ASN A 191 -4.35 -3.31 0.13
C ASN A 191 -5.02 -3.76 1.44
N PRO A 192 -5.76 -4.87 1.47
CA PRO A 192 -5.77 -6.01 0.55
C PRO A 192 -6.93 -6.06 -0.46
N SER A 193 -7.96 -5.25 -0.28
CA SER A 193 -9.26 -5.43 -0.96
C SER A 193 -9.25 -5.05 -2.44
N TRP A 194 -8.34 -4.19 -2.84
CA TRP A 194 -8.29 -3.49 -4.13
C TRP A 194 -9.43 -2.48 -4.34
N ILE A 195 -10.15 -2.11 -3.29
CA ILE A 195 -11.11 -1.01 -3.34
C ILE A 195 -10.42 0.25 -3.86
N CYS A 196 -11.03 0.91 -4.84
CA CYS A 196 -10.69 2.26 -5.27
C CYS A 196 -11.80 3.21 -4.82
N PHE A 197 -11.46 4.24 -4.06
CA PHE A 197 -12.44 5.23 -3.64
C PHE A 197 -12.88 6.07 -4.85
N THR A 198 -14.19 6.30 -4.96
CA THR A 198 -14.77 7.18 -5.96
C THR A 198 -14.50 8.65 -5.63
N ASP A 199 -14.58 9.54 -6.63
CA ASP A 199 -14.45 10.98 -6.41
C ASP A 199 -15.43 11.49 -5.34
N LYS A 200 -16.65 10.94 -5.31
CA LYS A 200 -17.68 11.28 -4.31
C LYS A 200 -17.27 10.85 -2.89
N GLU A 201 -16.68 9.68 -2.73
CA GLU A 201 -16.20 9.21 -1.43
C GLU A 201 -14.98 10.03 -0.97
N LEU A 202 -14.07 10.36 -1.88
CA LEU A 202 -12.93 11.22 -1.60
C LEU A 202 -13.36 12.64 -1.25
N GLU A 203 -14.41 13.17 -1.90
CA GLU A 203 -15.05 14.46 -1.53
C GLU A 203 -15.62 14.41 -0.10
N ILE A 204 -16.31 13.34 0.27
CA ILE A 204 -16.82 13.14 1.64
C ILE A 204 -15.68 13.16 2.64
N ILE A 205 -14.61 12.38 2.40
CA ILE A 205 -13.44 12.33 3.28
C ILE A 205 -12.81 13.71 3.39
N GLY A 206 -12.53 14.37 2.25
CA GLY A 206 -11.88 15.68 2.22
C GLY A 206 -12.68 16.77 2.93
N ARG A 207 -13.98 16.85 2.66
CA ARG A 207 -14.87 17.82 3.30
C ARG A 207 -14.96 17.62 4.82
N LEU A 208 -15.00 16.37 5.26
CA LEU A 208 -15.02 16.07 6.70
C LEU A 208 -13.65 16.36 7.33
N CYS A 209 -12.53 16.07 6.67
CA CYS A 209 -11.20 16.44 7.14
C CYS A 209 -11.07 17.96 7.32
N THR A 210 -11.58 18.75 6.37
CA THR A 210 -11.61 20.20 6.49
C THR A 210 -12.50 20.65 7.66
N ARG A 211 -13.72 20.11 7.76
CA ARG A 211 -14.71 20.50 8.78
C ARG A 211 -14.23 20.25 10.21
N TYR A 212 -13.56 19.11 10.43
CA TYR A 212 -13.12 18.70 11.78
C TYR A 212 -11.63 18.99 12.03
N ASP A 213 -10.95 19.64 11.09
CA ASP A 213 -9.50 19.91 11.12
C ASP A 213 -8.68 18.64 11.42
N VAL A 214 -8.96 17.58 10.66
CA VAL A 214 -8.30 16.27 10.70
C VAL A 214 -7.47 16.10 9.43
N ILE A 215 -6.33 15.45 9.52
CA ILE A 215 -5.43 15.24 8.37
C ILE A 215 -5.78 13.93 7.66
N ALA A 216 -6.03 13.98 6.35
CA ALA A 216 -6.14 12.81 5.50
C ALA A 216 -4.74 12.31 5.12
N LEU A 217 -4.40 11.09 5.52
CA LEU A 217 -3.18 10.37 5.15
C LEU A 217 -3.54 9.36 4.07
N GLU A 218 -3.35 9.75 2.81
CA GLU A 218 -3.67 8.90 1.65
C GLU A 218 -2.45 8.10 1.23
N ASP A 219 -2.47 6.77 1.49
CA ASP A 219 -1.39 5.86 1.08
C ASP A 219 -1.61 5.42 -0.36
N LEU A 220 -0.84 5.99 -1.25
CA LEU A 220 -0.81 5.75 -2.69
C LEU A 220 0.25 4.72 -3.07
N ALA A 221 0.29 3.59 -2.35
CA ALA A 221 1.27 2.53 -2.59
C ALA A 221 1.11 1.86 -3.96
N TYR A 222 -0.06 1.96 -4.59
CA TYR A 222 -0.42 1.37 -5.89
C TYR A 222 -0.84 2.45 -6.89
N PHE A 223 -0.12 3.56 -6.88
CA PHE A 223 -0.36 4.72 -7.71
C PHE A 223 -0.49 4.35 -9.19
N GLY A 224 -1.60 4.79 -9.84
CA GLY A 224 -1.86 4.54 -11.26
C GLY A 224 -2.23 3.11 -11.64
N MET A 225 -2.50 2.22 -10.68
CA MET A 225 -2.79 0.80 -10.95
C MET A 225 -4.29 0.46 -10.98
N ASP A 226 -5.18 1.43 -11.04
CA ASP A 226 -6.57 1.22 -11.45
C ASP A 226 -6.64 1.26 -12.97
N PHE A 227 -6.54 0.11 -13.61
CA PHE A 227 -6.46 -0.01 -15.06
C PHE A 227 -7.81 0.11 -15.80
N ARG A 228 -8.88 0.50 -15.11
CA ARG A 228 -10.18 0.81 -15.75
C ARG A 228 -10.14 2.10 -16.59
N LYS A 229 -9.19 3.00 -16.24
CA LYS A 229 -8.97 4.26 -16.97
C LYS A 229 -7.49 4.38 -17.35
N ASP A 230 -7.22 5.11 -18.42
CA ASP A 230 -5.85 5.40 -18.85
C ASP A 230 -5.30 6.63 -18.09
N TYR A 231 -4.49 6.41 -17.09
CA TYR A 231 -3.78 7.45 -16.32
C TYR A 231 -2.35 7.70 -16.83
N SER A 232 -2.01 7.24 -18.02
CA SER A 232 -0.64 7.25 -18.52
C SER A 232 -0.14 8.62 -19.02
N GLN A 233 -1.06 9.55 -19.28
CA GLN A 233 -0.75 10.79 -19.98
C GLN A 233 -0.46 11.95 -18.99
N PRO A 234 0.81 12.41 -18.86
CA PRO A 234 1.12 13.50 -17.94
C PRO A 234 0.42 14.80 -18.34
N GLY A 235 -0.18 15.46 -17.35
CA GLY A 235 -0.87 16.75 -17.52
C GLY A 235 -2.18 16.70 -18.31
N ARG A 236 -2.73 15.50 -18.56
CA ARG A 236 -3.99 15.31 -19.29
C ARG A 236 -4.97 14.43 -18.51
N PRO A 237 -6.27 14.75 -18.55
CA PRO A 237 -7.28 13.89 -17.94
C PRO A 237 -7.41 12.55 -18.72
N PRO A 238 -7.86 11.46 -18.06
CA PRO A 238 -8.29 11.45 -16.66
C PRO A 238 -7.11 11.55 -15.70
N TYR A 239 -7.32 12.22 -14.56
CA TYR A 239 -6.35 12.24 -13.46
C TYR A 239 -6.68 11.16 -12.44
N ILE A 240 -5.67 10.70 -11.71
CA ILE A 240 -5.84 9.73 -10.62
C ILE A 240 -6.62 10.41 -9.49
N PRO A 241 -7.75 9.82 -9.04
CA PRO A 241 -8.54 10.37 -7.96
C PRO A 241 -7.74 10.46 -6.67
N SER A 242 -7.86 11.59 -5.95
CA SER A 242 -7.19 11.81 -4.66
C SER A 242 -8.01 12.75 -3.79
N VAL A 243 -7.95 12.53 -2.47
CA VAL A 243 -8.58 13.42 -1.47
C VAL A 243 -8.03 14.84 -1.54
N ALA A 244 -6.83 15.03 -2.03
CA ALA A 244 -6.19 16.33 -2.16
C ALA A 244 -6.89 17.29 -3.15
N ASN A 245 -7.84 16.78 -3.96
CA ASN A 245 -8.72 17.61 -4.77
C ASN A 245 -9.86 18.26 -3.95
N PHE A 246 -10.08 17.82 -2.70
CA PHE A 246 -11.27 18.18 -1.90
C PHE A 246 -10.94 18.77 -0.54
N THR A 247 -9.66 18.85 -0.16
CA THR A 247 -9.22 19.44 1.11
C THR A 247 -7.78 19.89 1.01
N ASP A 248 -7.40 20.85 1.85
CA ASP A 248 -6.00 21.24 2.08
C ASP A 248 -5.39 20.52 3.30
N ASN A 249 -6.16 19.70 4.01
CA ASN A 249 -5.69 18.91 5.15
C ASN A 249 -5.26 17.51 4.68
N TYR A 250 -4.21 17.42 3.84
CA TYR A 250 -3.75 16.13 3.32
C TYR A 250 -2.24 15.94 3.37
N ILE A 251 -1.85 14.68 3.45
CA ILE A 251 -0.50 14.17 3.16
C ILE A 251 -0.65 12.99 2.21
N LEU A 252 -0.05 13.09 1.03
CA LEU A 252 0.03 12.00 0.06
C LEU A 252 1.30 11.20 0.33
N LEU A 253 1.15 9.88 0.47
CA LEU A 253 2.23 8.94 0.79
C LEU A 253 2.43 8.04 -0.42
N ILE A 254 3.31 8.44 -1.34
CA ILE A 254 3.47 7.83 -2.66
C ILE A 254 4.65 6.86 -2.63
N SER A 255 4.39 5.58 -2.92
CA SER A 255 5.43 4.56 -2.97
C SER A 255 5.98 4.38 -4.37
N SER A 256 7.30 4.31 -4.50
CA SER A 256 7.95 3.87 -5.73
C SER A 256 8.10 2.34 -5.82
N SER A 257 7.71 1.61 -4.76
CA SER A 257 7.97 0.17 -4.67
C SER A 257 7.22 -0.67 -5.70
N LYS A 258 5.96 -0.32 -6.05
CA LYS A 258 5.13 -1.14 -6.95
C LYS A 258 5.02 -0.53 -8.34
N SER A 259 4.55 0.70 -8.44
CA SER A 259 4.37 1.38 -9.73
C SER A 259 5.67 1.63 -10.49
N PHE A 260 6.79 1.70 -9.78
CA PHE A 260 8.13 1.86 -10.37
C PHE A 260 9.07 0.68 -10.13
N SER A 261 8.60 -0.42 -9.55
CA SER A 261 9.43 -1.61 -9.24
C SER A 261 10.72 -1.31 -8.45
N LEU A 262 10.75 -0.24 -7.63
CA LEU A 262 11.91 0.20 -6.86
C LEU A 262 11.86 -0.24 -5.39
N ALA A 263 11.24 -1.40 -5.11
CA ALA A 263 11.05 -1.86 -3.73
C ALA A 263 12.37 -2.07 -2.97
N GLY A 264 13.42 -2.50 -3.64
CA GLY A 264 14.75 -2.75 -3.07
C GLY A 264 15.48 -1.45 -2.72
N GLN A 265 15.25 -0.37 -3.43
CA GLN A 265 15.90 0.93 -3.22
C GLN A 265 15.42 1.66 -1.97
N ARG A 266 14.33 1.20 -1.35
CA ARG A 266 13.77 1.81 -0.15
C ARG A 266 13.56 3.32 -0.31
N ILE A 267 13.02 3.75 -1.44
CA ILE A 267 12.67 5.14 -1.70
C ILE A 267 11.18 5.29 -1.95
N GLY A 268 10.60 6.38 -1.49
CA GLY A 268 9.22 6.81 -1.69
C GLY A 268 9.14 8.32 -1.61
N MET A 269 7.95 8.85 -1.72
CA MET A 269 7.68 10.28 -1.79
C MET A 269 6.55 10.63 -0.84
N THR A 270 6.66 11.80 -0.22
CA THR A 270 5.56 12.45 0.51
C THR A 270 5.29 13.80 -0.14
N ALA A 271 4.02 14.12 -0.34
CA ALA A 271 3.60 15.45 -0.75
C ALA A 271 2.59 16.00 0.29
N ILE A 272 2.97 17.08 0.95
CA ILE A 272 2.19 17.76 1.99
C ILE A 272 1.54 18.98 1.37
N SER A 273 0.24 19.17 1.62
CA SER A 273 -0.46 20.38 1.20
C SER A 273 0.29 21.64 1.63
N PRO A 274 0.42 22.67 0.77
CA PRO A 274 1.07 23.91 1.14
C PRO A 274 0.43 24.60 2.35
N VAL A 275 -0.89 24.48 2.50
CA VAL A 275 -1.62 25.04 3.65
C VAL A 275 -1.25 24.30 4.93
N LEU A 276 -1.30 22.98 4.91
CA LEU A 276 -0.91 22.16 6.07
C LEU A 276 0.60 22.33 6.41
N PHE A 277 1.47 22.33 5.41
CA PHE A 277 2.93 22.48 5.61
C PHE A 277 3.28 23.77 6.36
N ASN A 278 2.57 24.86 6.05
CA ASN A 278 2.77 26.18 6.68
C ASN A 278 1.91 26.40 7.93
N SER A 279 1.03 25.46 8.28
CA SER A 279 0.19 25.57 9.46
C SER A 279 0.94 25.43 10.76
N ALA A 280 0.32 25.85 11.85
CA ALA A 280 0.80 25.61 13.20
C ALA A 280 -0.05 24.54 13.90
N GLY A 281 0.53 23.92 14.93
CA GLY A 281 -0.17 23.07 15.88
C GLY A 281 0.28 23.45 17.29
N ASP A 282 -0.67 23.61 18.20
CA ASP A 282 -0.42 24.10 19.57
C ASP A 282 0.35 23.10 20.44
N ASN A 283 0.41 21.82 20.02
CA ASN A 283 1.09 20.75 20.74
C ASN A 283 2.32 20.18 20.01
N LEU A 284 2.82 20.82 18.94
CA LEU A 284 4.00 20.36 18.22
C LEU A 284 5.32 20.74 18.89
N GLU A 285 5.39 21.96 19.46
CA GLU A 285 6.63 22.51 19.99
C GLU A 285 7.30 21.65 21.09
N PRO A 286 6.57 21.09 22.07
CA PRO A 286 7.17 20.21 23.09
C PRO A 286 7.83 18.95 22.53
N TRP A 287 7.38 18.47 21.37
CA TRP A 287 7.85 17.24 20.73
C TRP A 287 8.96 17.50 19.71
N PHE A 288 8.84 18.59 18.96
CA PHE A 288 9.62 18.80 17.74
C PHE A 288 10.45 20.12 17.76
N GLY A 289 10.36 20.90 18.84
CA GLY A 289 11.09 22.16 18.96
C GLY A 289 10.52 23.30 18.12
N SER A 290 9.32 23.13 17.53
CA SER A 290 8.62 24.15 16.76
C SER A 290 7.13 23.82 16.68
N ASN A 291 6.29 24.86 16.67
CA ASN A 291 4.87 24.70 16.43
C ASN A 291 4.48 24.63 14.94
N ARG A 292 5.43 24.80 14.01
CA ARG A 292 5.18 24.74 12.56
C ARG A 292 5.20 23.33 12.05
N PHE A 293 4.13 22.91 11.35
CA PHE A 293 3.93 21.54 10.89
C PHE A 293 5.09 21.04 9.99
N GLY A 294 5.43 21.80 8.94
CA GLY A 294 6.52 21.44 8.02
C GLY A 294 7.88 21.31 8.74
N TYR A 295 8.17 22.21 9.69
CA TYR A 295 9.37 22.12 10.50
C TYR A 295 9.37 20.86 11.37
N ALA A 296 8.26 20.58 12.06
CA ALA A 296 8.10 19.37 12.88
C ALA A 296 8.28 18.10 12.05
N TYR A 297 7.75 18.09 10.83
CA TYR A 297 7.87 16.93 9.92
C TYR A 297 9.33 16.72 9.47
N ILE A 298 10.02 17.78 9.01
CA ILE A 298 11.38 17.69 8.48
C ILE A 298 12.39 17.55 9.60
N PHE A 299 12.50 18.56 10.49
CA PHE A 299 13.58 18.65 11.48
C PHE A 299 13.30 17.81 12.73
N GLY A 300 12.04 17.74 13.15
CA GLY A 300 11.63 16.93 14.29
C GLY A 300 11.46 15.45 13.96
N GLY A 301 11.05 15.14 12.72
CA GLY A 301 10.76 13.79 12.27
C GLY A 301 11.83 13.18 11.38
N MET A 302 11.93 13.61 10.15
CA MET A 302 12.85 13.01 9.16
C MET A 302 14.31 13.04 9.62
N TYR A 303 14.77 14.18 10.10
CA TYR A 303 16.14 14.33 10.58
C TYR A 303 16.42 13.42 11.78
N ALA A 304 15.51 13.36 12.75
CA ALA A 304 15.68 12.52 13.94
C ALA A 304 15.64 11.01 13.63
N LEU A 305 14.92 10.58 12.59
CA LEU A 305 14.81 9.17 12.23
C LEU A 305 15.98 8.65 11.39
N SER A 306 16.43 9.42 10.40
CA SER A 306 17.39 8.90 9.41
C SER A 306 18.40 9.94 8.90
N SER A 307 18.29 11.20 9.29
CA SER A 307 19.14 12.31 8.78
C SER A 307 19.12 12.39 7.23
N GLY A 308 18.04 11.98 6.60
CA GLY A 308 17.86 11.95 5.15
C GLY A 308 17.60 10.55 4.60
N VAL A 309 17.47 10.47 3.29
CA VAL A 309 17.24 9.24 2.52
C VAL A 309 18.47 8.95 1.66
N CYS A 310 18.69 7.69 1.29
CA CYS A 310 19.82 7.27 0.47
C CYS A 310 20.05 8.22 -0.71
N HIS A 311 21.25 8.82 -0.77
CA HIS A 311 21.56 9.90 -1.71
C HIS A 311 21.49 9.41 -3.16
N SER A 312 22.09 8.26 -3.48
CA SER A 312 22.07 7.69 -4.83
C SER A 312 20.66 7.31 -5.30
N ALA A 313 19.86 6.73 -4.40
CA ALA A 313 18.48 6.37 -4.72
C ALA A 313 17.60 7.59 -5.01
N GLN A 314 17.87 8.74 -4.40
CA GLN A 314 17.18 9.99 -4.72
C GLN A 314 17.46 10.43 -6.17
N HIS A 315 18.70 10.33 -6.64
CA HIS A 315 19.07 10.64 -8.03
C HIS A 315 18.40 9.68 -9.02
N GLY A 316 18.39 8.37 -8.70
CA GLY A 316 17.70 7.38 -9.51
C GLY A 316 16.20 7.69 -9.67
N LEU A 317 15.53 8.02 -8.57
CA LEU A 317 14.11 8.38 -8.61
C LEU A 317 13.88 9.73 -9.30
N ALA A 318 14.74 10.74 -9.09
CA ALA A 318 14.62 12.03 -9.75
C ALA A 318 14.68 11.89 -11.27
N ARG A 319 15.65 11.11 -11.79
CA ARG A 319 15.77 10.84 -13.23
C ARG A 319 14.57 10.08 -13.79
N LEU A 320 14.04 9.11 -13.05
CA LEU A 320 12.82 8.42 -13.44
C LEU A 320 11.64 9.38 -13.51
N LEU A 321 11.45 10.23 -12.49
CA LEU A 321 10.34 11.20 -12.49
C LEU A 321 10.45 12.22 -13.61
N GLU A 322 11.66 12.63 -13.99
CA GLU A 322 11.88 13.48 -15.18
C GLU A 322 11.33 12.81 -16.44
N ALA A 323 11.68 11.53 -16.67
CA ALA A 323 11.20 10.78 -17.82
C ALA A 323 9.69 10.52 -17.78
N VAL A 324 9.13 10.26 -16.60
CA VAL A 324 7.69 10.09 -16.40
C VAL A 324 6.95 11.40 -16.66
N ASN A 325 7.42 12.51 -16.12
CA ASN A 325 6.82 13.83 -16.25
C ASN A 325 6.87 14.38 -17.68
N SER A 326 7.89 14.01 -18.44
CA SER A 326 8.03 14.36 -19.86
C SER A 326 7.28 13.41 -20.81
N GLY A 327 6.72 12.31 -20.29
CA GLY A 327 6.08 11.28 -21.09
C GLY A 327 7.04 10.34 -21.83
N GLN A 328 8.34 10.39 -21.52
CA GLN A 328 9.35 9.47 -22.09
C GLN A 328 9.25 8.06 -21.50
N TYR A 329 8.74 7.93 -20.28
CA TYR A 329 8.52 6.65 -19.63
C TYR A 329 7.07 6.55 -19.14
N ASN A 330 6.37 5.54 -19.63
CA ASN A 330 4.99 5.24 -19.24
C ASN A 330 4.98 4.19 -18.12
N PHE A 331 4.90 4.65 -16.87
CA PHE A 331 4.90 3.77 -15.72
C PHE A 331 3.61 2.95 -15.56
N VAL A 332 2.47 3.44 -16.08
CA VAL A 332 1.19 2.72 -16.04
C VAL A 332 1.25 1.49 -16.94
N GLU A 333 1.73 1.66 -18.17
CA GLU A 333 1.91 0.58 -19.14
C GLU A 333 2.91 -0.47 -18.62
N ALA A 334 4.01 -0.02 -17.97
CA ALA A 334 5.04 -0.90 -17.44
C ALA A 334 4.52 -1.91 -16.41
N VAL A 335 3.40 -1.62 -15.75
CA VAL A 335 2.78 -2.48 -14.73
C VAL A 335 1.39 -2.99 -15.10
N GLN A 336 0.90 -2.69 -16.29
CA GLN A 336 -0.46 -3.03 -16.75
C GLN A 336 -0.71 -4.54 -16.76
N GLU A 337 0.32 -5.34 -16.97
CA GLU A 337 0.21 -6.80 -16.95
C GLU A 337 -0.32 -7.34 -15.61
N TYR A 338 -0.15 -6.63 -14.50
CA TYR A 338 -0.76 -7.04 -13.23
C TYR A 338 -2.30 -7.09 -13.30
N GLY A 339 -2.92 -6.17 -14.01
CA GLY A 339 -4.36 -6.20 -14.26
C GLY A 339 -4.78 -7.43 -15.08
N GLU A 340 -4.04 -7.77 -16.13
CA GLU A 340 -4.31 -8.97 -16.94
C GLU A 340 -4.13 -10.25 -16.11
N ARG A 341 -3.07 -10.33 -15.29
CA ARG A 341 -2.86 -11.46 -14.38
C ARG A 341 -4.03 -11.60 -13.40
N ALA A 342 -4.46 -10.50 -12.77
CA ALA A 342 -5.59 -10.52 -11.84
C ALA A 342 -6.86 -11.04 -12.49
N ARG A 343 -7.20 -10.55 -13.69
CA ARG A 343 -8.39 -10.98 -14.43
C ARG A 343 -8.39 -12.49 -14.69
N VAL A 344 -7.26 -13.04 -15.17
CA VAL A 344 -7.15 -14.47 -15.44
C VAL A 344 -7.18 -15.28 -14.14
N MET A 345 -6.41 -14.88 -13.14
CA MET A 345 -6.37 -15.59 -11.86
C MET A 345 -7.72 -15.59 -11.14
N LYS A 346 -8.44 -14.45 -11.07
CA LYS A 346 -9.80 -14.40 -10.53
C LYS A 346 -10.70 -15.44 -11.18
N LYS A 347 -10.66 -15.54 -12.53
CA LYS A 347 -11.42 -16.53 -13.26
C LYS A 347 -11.02 -17.96 -12.92
N LEU A 348 -9.74 -18.26 -12.80
CA LEU A 348 -9.26 -19.59 -12.41
C LEU A 348 -9.77 -19.99 -11.02
N PHE A 349 -9.79 -19.07 -10.07
CA PHE A 349 -10.35 -19.31 -8.74
C PHE A 349 -11.87 -19.53 -8.78
N THR A 350 -12.61 -18.67 -9.45
CA THR A 350 -14.09 -18.75 -9.51
C THR A 350 -14.58 -19.95 -10.28
N ASP A 351 -13.89 -20.37 -11.34
CA ASP A 351 -14.20 -21.60 -12.10
C ASP A 351 -13.98 -22.88 -11.22
N ASN A 352 -13.29 -22.77 -10.09
CA ASN A 352 -12.98 -23.87 -9.18
C ASN A 352 -13.61 -23.69 -7.78
N GLY A 353 -14.80 -23.12 -7.70
CA GLY A 353 -15.62 -23.10 -6.49
C GLY A 353 -15.32 -21.97 -5.51
N PHE A 354 -14.33 -21.13 -5.77
CA PHE A 354 -14.07 -19.94 -4.97
C PHE A 354 -15.02 -18.79 -5.35
N ARG A 355 -15.20 -17.84 -4.44
CA ARG A 355 -15.88 -16.57 -4.70
C ARG A 355 -14.96 -15.38 -4.41
N ILE A 356 -15.17 -14.28 -5.09
CA ILE A 356 -14.51 -13.02 -4.77
C ILE A 356 -15.15 -12.45 -3.49
N VAL A 357 -14.33 -11.91 -2.57
CA VAL A 357 -14.78 -11.42 -1.27
C VAL A 357 -15.12 -9.94 -1.33
N TYR A 358 -14.18 -9.13 -1.81
CA TYR A 358 -14.42 -7.74 -2.17
C TYR A 358 -14.55 -7.68 -3.68
N ASP A 359 -15.74 -7.42 -4.19
CA ASP A 359 -16.08 -7.55 -5.61
C ASP A 359 -16.61 -6.26 -6.26
N LEU A 360 -17.03 -5.28 -5.45
CA LEU A 360 -17.61 -4.04 -5.94
C LEU A 360 -16.91 -2.78 -5.39
N ASP A 361 -16.79 -1.78 -6.25
CA ASP A 361 -16.58 -0.37 -5.91
C ASP A 361 -17.92 0.35 -6.03
N GLU A 362 -18.61 0.57 -4.90
CA GLU A 362 -20.02 0.95 -4.85
C GLU A 362 -20.87 -0.05 -5.66
N ASP A 363 -21.33 0.32 -6.86
CA ASP A 363 -22.18 -0.49 -7.73
C ASP A 363 -21.42 -1.06 -8.96
N GLU A 364 -20.12 -0.75 -9.10
CA GLU A 364 -19.29 -1.20 -10.21
C GLU A 364 -18.33 -2.31 -9.79
N PRO A 365 -18.01 -3.26 -10.68
CA PRO A 365 -16.99 -4.28 -10.39
C PRO A 365 -15.64 -3.66 -10.01
N LEU A 366 -14.98 -4.22 -9.00
CA LEU A 366 -13.61 -3.83 -8.65
C LEU A 366 -12.66 -3.98 -9.83
N ALA A 367 -11.74 -3.02 -9.95
CA ALA A 367 -10.64 -3.09 -10.90
C ALA A 367 -9.84 -4.40 -10.77
N ASP A 368 -9.27 -4.84 -11.87
CA ASP A 368 -8.21 -5.84 -11.87
C ASP A 368 -6.87 -5.14 -11.64
N GLY A 369 -6.06 -5.65 -10.70
CA GLY A 369 -4.80 -5.01 -10.36
C GLY A 369 -3.84 -5.91 -9.58
N PHE A 370 -3.14 -5.35 -8.60
CA PHE A 370 -2.06 -6.04 -7.91
C PHE A 370 -2.54 -7.12 -6.92
N TYR A 371 -3.75 -6.95 -6.37
CA TYR A 371 -4.41 -7.88 -5.45
C TYR A 371 -5.83 -8.19 -5.86
N PHE A 372 -6.28 -9.34 -5.40
CA PHE A 372 -7.70 -9.68 -5.30
C PHE A 372 -7.94 -10.53 -4.05
N THR A 373 -9.20 -10.71 -3.69
CA THR A 373 -9.56 -11.46 -2.48
C THR A 373 -10.53 -12.58 -2.80
N VAL A 374 -10.27 -13.76 -2.25
CA VAL A 374 -11.10 -14.96 -2.51
C VAL A 374 -11.42 -15.66 -1.21
N ALA A 375 -12.56 -16.38 -1.22
CA ALA A 375 -12.97 -17.30 -0.18
C ALA A 375 -13.46 -18.62 -0.80
N TYR A 376 -13.42 -19.67 -0.01
CA TYR A 376 -13.98 -20.97 -0.40
C TYR A 376 -15.09 -21.36 0.57
N PRO A 377 -16.24 -21.90 0.10
CA PRO A 377 -17.37 -22.27 0.95
C PRO A 377 -16.95 -23.23 2.08
N GLY A 378 -17.43 -22.97 3.28
CA GLY A 378 -17.17 -23.81 4.45
C GLY A 378 -15.82 -23.60 5.14
N LEU A 379 -14.91 -22.77 4.59
CA LEU A 379 -13.62 -22.46 5.20
C LEU A 379 -13.57 -21.00 5.68
N THR A 380 -12.93 -20.78 6.83
CA THR A 380 -12.47 -19.44 7.23
C THR A 380 -11.21 -19.09 6.45
N GLY A 381 -10.86 -17.81 6.34
CA GLY A 381 -9.62 -17.38 5.69
C GLY A 381 -8.37 -17.99 6.34
N GLU A 382 -8.40 -18.17 7.66
CA GLU A 382 -7.30 -18.83 8.38
C GLU A 382 -7.14 -20.29 7.97
N ALA A 383 -8.24 -21.05 7.97
CA ALA A 383 -8.24 -22.45 7.54
C ALA A 383 -7.89 -22.58 6.05
N LEU A 384 -8.37 -21.66 5.20
CA LEU A 384 -8.07 -21.66 3.79
C LEU A 384 -6.58 -21.44 3.49
N VAL A 385 -5.92 -20.52 4.23
CA VAL A 385 -4.46 -20.32 4.10
C VAL A 385 -3.71 -21.60 4.42
N GLU A 386 -4.05 -22.30 5.52
CA GLU A 386 -3.39 -23.54 5.90
C GLU A 386 -3.65 -24.66 4.89
N GLU A 387 -4.92 -24.82 4.47
CA GLU A 387 -5.30 -25.87 3.53
C GLU A 387 -4.63 -25.71 2.17
N LEU A 388 -4.52 -24.50 1.66
CA LEU A 388 -3.86 -24.21 0.39
C LEU A 388 -2.36 -24.59 0.38
N LEU A 389 -1.69 -24.68 1.54
CA LEU A 389 -0.29 -25.13 1.60
C LEU A 389 -0.10 -26.54 1.08
N TYR A 390 -1.06 -27.42 1.30
CA TYR A 390 -1.01 -28.81 0.77
C TYR A 390 -1.05 -28.87 -0.76
N TYR A 391 -1.59 -27.81 -1.38
CA TYR A 391 -1.69 -27.67 -2.84
C TYR A 391 -0.56 -26.81 -3.41
N GLY A 392 0.39 -26.38 -2.58
CA GLY A 392 1.49 -25.51 -3.00
C GLY A 392 1.02 -24.13 -3.45
N ILE A 393 -0.04 -23.60 -2.82
CA ILE A 393 -0.56 -22.26 -3.03
C ILE A 393 -0.46 -21.50 -1.71
N SER A 394 -0.02 -20.25 -1.74
CA SER A 394 0.04 -19.40 -0.55
C SER A 394 -0.74 -18.11 -0.72
N GLY A 395 -1.27 -17.57 0.37
CA GLY A 395 -2.01 -16.31 0.41
C GLY A 395 -2.03 -15.76 1.84
N ILE A 396 -2.66 -14.63 2.08
CA ILE A 396 -2.75 -14.00 3.40
C ILE A 396 -4.20 -13.94 3.85
N SER A 397 -4.50 -14.41 5.06
CA SER A 397 -5.84 -14.27 5.63
C SER A 397 -6.23 -12.80 5.81
N LEU A 398 -7.46 -12.46 5.46
CA LEU A 398 -7.99 -11.11 5.67
C LEU A 398 -8.18 -10.77 7.15
N ALA A 399 -8.23 -11.76 8.04
CA ALA A 399 -8.32 -11.54 9.48
C ALA A 399 -7.19 -10.68 10.05
N THR A 400 -6.01 -10.68 9.41
CA THR A 400 -4.85 -9.88 9.83
C THR A 400 -4.92 -8.42 9.39
N THR A 401 -5.87 -8.05 8.53
CA THR A 401 -5.92 -6.75 7.83
C THR A 401 -6.97 -5.78 8.37
N GLY A 402 -7.70 -6.18 9.42
CA GLY A 402 -8.84 -5.40 9.94
C GLY A 402 -10.14 -5.61 9.16
N SER A 403 -10.13 -6.50 8.16
CA SER A 403 -11.33 -6.91 7.45
C SER A 403 -12.34 -7.60 8.36
N LYS A 404 -13.61 -7.34 8.15
CA LYS A 404 -14.72 -8.09 8.76
C LYS A 404 -15.08 -9.37 7.99
N ARG A 405 -14.49 -9.56 6.80
CA ARG A 405 -14.69 -10.73 5.95
C ARG A 405 -13.66 -11.81 6.30
N LEU A 406 -13.88 -12.45 7.44
CA LEU A 406 -12.95 -13.42 8.02
C LEU A 406 -12.82 -14.72 7.23
N GLU A 407 -13.71 -14.95 6.28
CA GLU A 407 -13.69 -16.11 5.37
C GLU A 407 -12.67 -15.95 4.24
N GLY A 408 -12.15 -14.75 4.02
CA GLY A 408 -11.35 -14.42 2.85
C GLY A 408 -9.84 -14.49 3.05
N ILE A 409 -9.16 -14.66 1.93
CA ILE A 409 -7.72 -14.48 1.80
C ILE A 409 -7.41 -13.44 0.73
N ARG A 410 -6.26 -12.77 0.83
CA ARG A 410 -5.67 -11.92 -0.20
C ARG A 410 -4.73 -12.75 -1.08
N ALA A 411 -4.90 -12.64 -2.38
CA ALA A 411 -4.00 -13.15 -3.39
C ALA A 411 -3.26 -12.01 -4.09
N CYS A 412 -1.93 -12.07 -4.14
CA CYS A 412 -1.09 -11.16 -4.91
C CYS A 412 -0.75 -11.79 -6.27
N VAL A 413 -0.88 -11.00 -7.35
CA VAL A 413 -0.65 -11.50 -8.71
C VAL A 413 0.79 -11.35 -9.18
N SER A 414 1.61 -10.58 -8.46
CA SER A 414 2.87 -10.06 -8.98
C SER A 414 3.91 -11.13 -9.32
N LEU A 415 3.94 -12.22 -8.56
CA LEU A 415 4.90 -13.33 -8.77
C LEU A 415 4.30 -14.49 -9.57
N THR A 416 3.05 -14.39 -10.02
CA THR A 416 2.38 -15.44 -10.79
C THR A 416 2.30 -15.00 -12.26
N GLY A 417 3.37 -15.30 -13.02
CA GLY A 417 3.43 -15.05 -14.45
C GLY A 417 2.48 -15.95 -15.24
N LYS A 418 2.26 -15.61 -16.51
CA LYS A 418 1.35 -16.35 -17.41
C LYS A 418 1.72 -17.83 -17.55
N GLU A 419 2.99 -18.15 -17.44
CA GLU A 419 3.56 -19.52 -17.48
C GLU A 419 3.10 -20.40 -16.32
N LEU A 420 2.71 -19.80 -15.19
CA LEU A 420 2.20 -20.51 -14.00
C LEU A 420 0.69 -20.75 -14.02
N PHE A 421 -0.06 -20.16 -14.94
CA PHE A 421 -1.52 -20.33 -14.98
C PHE A 421 -2.01 -21.76 -15.20
N PRO A 422 -1.37 -22.60 -16.06
CA PRO A 422 -1.77 -23.99 -16.20
C PRO A 422 -1.58 -24.78 -14.89
N GLU A 423 -0.50 -24.53 -14.17
CA GLU A 423 -0.22 -25.16 -12.89
C GLU A 423 -1.19 -24.70 -11.80
N LEU A 424 -1.44 -23.38 -11.69
CA LEU A 424 -2.44 -22.84 -10.77
C LEU A 424 -3.81 -23.48 -11.02
N LYS A 425 -4.24 -23.57 -12.29
CA LYS A 425 -5.49 -24.22 -12.66
C LYS A 425 -5.55 -25.69 -12.18
N ALA A 426 -4.50 -26.47 -12.44
CA ALA A 426 -4.45 -27.87 -12.04
C ALA A 426 -4.58 -28.05 -10.53
N ARG A 427 -3.88 -27.21 -9.75
CA ARG A 427 -3.93 -27.22 -8.28
C ARG A 427 -5.30 -26.82 -7.74
N LEU A 428 -5.95 -25.81 -8.32
CA LEU A 428 -7.30 -25.37 -7.95
C LEU A 428 -8.36 -26.40 -8.29
N VAL A 429 -8.25 -27.09 -9.45
CA VAL A 429 -9.14 -28.22 -9.80
C VAL A 429 -9.03 -29.33 -8.76
N GLN A 430 -7.80 -29.70 -8.38
CA GLN A 430 -7.59 -30.74 -7.39
C GLN A 430 -8.08 -30.32 -6.00
N PHE A 431 -7.86 -29.05 -5.61
CA PHE A 431 -8.42 -28.49 -4.38
C PHE A 431 -9.93 -28.63 -4.36
N ASN A 432 -10.60 -28.14 -5.39
CA ASN A 432 -12.06 -28.20 -5.48
C ASN A 432 -12.61 -29.62 -5.43
N GLN A 433 -11.98 -30.57 -6.14
CA GLN A 433 -12.39 -32.00 -6.11
C GLN A 433 -12.28 -32.63 -4.71
N ASN A 434 -11.34 -32.19 -3.92
CA ASN A 434 -11.11 -32.71 -2.57
C ASN A 434 -12.03 -32.07 -1.50
N HIS A 435 -12.73 -30.98 -1.84
CA HIS A 435 -13.55 -30.18 -0.91
C HIS A 435 -15.04 -30.10 -1.31
N GLN A 436 -15.45 -30.79 -2.38
CA GLN A 436 -16.86 -30.92 -2.80
C GLN A 436 -17.66 -31.90 -1.95
#